data_8018eed899baa0433382373d217bb134
#
_entry.id   8018eed899baa0433382373d217bb134
#
_cell.length_a   1.000
_cell.length_b   1.000
_cell.length_c   1.000
_cell.angle_alpha   90.00
_cell.angle_beta   90.00
_cell.angle_gamma   90.00
#
_symmetry.space_group_name_H-M   'P 1'
#
loop_
_entity.id
_entity.type
_entity.pdbx_description
1 polymer ?
#
loop_
_entity_poly.entity_id
_entity_poly.type
_entity_poly.pdbx_seq_one_letter_code
_entity_poly.pdbx_strand_id
1 'polypeptide(L)'
;MTRTFVYSISAEESGTKIADYLRNHGYSRHILTCLKHTDDTVLVNGLGVYMNYVLQPDDRLTIVIPEETPSEHIVPVNLPFPVVYEDEDLMIINKPSDMPIHPSIHNYENTLANAAAWYFGQKGENFVYRCINRLDRDTTGLLILAKNRLSGALLSRMSAERKIHRQYLAIATGEIPK
;
A
#
# COMPACT_ATOMS: atom_id res chain seq x y z
N MET A 1 -0.48 -10.46 4.15
CA MET A 1 -1.58 -10.82 3.23
C MET A 1 -1.05 -11.09 1.83
N THR A 2 -1.28 -12.29 1.31
CA THR A 2 -1.05 -12.61 -0.10
C THR A 2 -2.14 -11.94 -0.94
N ARG A 3 -1.80 -11.32 -2.04
CA ARG A 3 -2.75 -10.67 -2.94
C ARG A 3 -2.55 -11.16 -4.37
N THR A 4 -3.64 -11.61 -5.02
CA THR A 4 -3.60 -12.12 -6.40
C THR A 4 -4.31 -11.16 -7.34
N PHE A 5 -3.64 -10.81 -8.43
CA PHE A 5 -4.17 -10.00 -9.52
C PHE A 5 -4.23 -10.83 -10.80
N VAL A 6 -5.32 -10.72 -11.52
CA VAL A 6 -5.53 -11.45 -12.77
C VAL A 6 -5.82 -10.46 -13.88
N TYR A 7 -5.08 -10.55 -14.97
CA TYR A 7 -5.21 -9.71 -16.16
C TYR A 7 -5.55 -10.59 -17.36
N SER A 8 -6.55 -10.21 -18.13
CA SER A 8 -6.84 -10.80 -19.43
C SER A 8 -6.18 -9.93 -20.50
N ILE A 9 -5.28 -10.48 -21.27
CA ILE A 9 -4.46 -9.73 -22.23
C ILE A 9 -5.25 -9.52 -23.52
N SER A 10 -5.48 -8.27 -23.85
CA SER A 10 -6.12 -7.90 -25.12
C SER A 10 -5.16 -7.99 -26.31
N ALA A 11 -5.70 -7.96 -27.51
CA ALA A 11 -4.90 -7.95 -28.74
C ALA A 11 -3.95 -6.73 -28.80
N GLU A 12 -4.36 -5.57 -28.26
CA GLU A 12 -3.55 -4.35 -28.22
C GLU A 12 -2.38 -4.43 -27.24
N GLU A 13 -2.52 -5.20 -26.14
CA GLU A 13 -1.50 -5.37 -25.11
C GLU A 13 -0.54 -6.53 -25.41
N SER A 14 -0.90 -7.38 -26.40
CA SER A 14 -0.07 -8.50 -26.83
C SER A 14 1.26 -8.04 -27.45
N GLY A 15 2.24 -8.94 -27.50
CA GLY A 15 3.58 -8.60 -27.99
C GLY A 15 4.45 -7.87 -26.95
N THR A 16 3.90 -7.53 -25.79
CA THR A 16 4.63 -6.87 -24.70
C THR A 16 5.22 -7.91 -23.74
N LYS A 17 6.43 -7.69 -23.25
CA LYS A 17 6.99 -8.54 -22.17
C LYS A 17 6.27 -8.31 -20.86
N ILE A 18 6.08 -9.36 -20.05
CA ILE A 18 5.44 -9.27 -18.73
C ILE A 18 6.06 -8.15 -17.88
N ALA A 19 7.39 -8.03 -17.86
CA ALA A 19 8.07 -7.00 -17.08
C ALA A 19 7.66 -5.57 -17.47
N ASP A 20 7.47 -5.32 -18.76
CA ASP A 20 7.09 -4.00 -19.27
C ASP A 20 5.60 -3.74 -19.08
N TYR A 21 4.77 -4.76 -19.30
CA TYR A 21 3.34 -4.73 -19.00
C TYR A 21 3.08 -4.35 -17.55
N LEU A 22 3.73 -5.03 -16.61
CA LEU A 22 3.57 -4.77 -15.18
C LEU A 22 4.08 -3.38 -14.76
N ARG A 23 5.19 -2.88 -15.36
CA ARG A 23 5.64 -1.49 -15.12
C ARG A 23 4.57 -0.48 -15.52
N ASN A 24 3.94 -0.67 -16.67
CA ASN A 24 2.86 0.20 -17.15
C ASN A 24 1.64 0.15 -16.21
N HIS A 25 1.40 -1.00 -15.57
CA HIS A 25 0.36 -1.20 -14.55
C HIS A 25 0.77 -0.77 -13.12
N GLY A 26 1.92 -0.08 -12.98
CA GLY A 26 2.31 0.54 -11.71
C GLY A 26 3.13 -0.34 -10.76
N TYR A 27 3.56 -1.51 -11.21
CA TYR A 27 4.47 -2.35 -10.44
C TYR A 27 5.84 -1.69 -10.34
N SER A 28 6.29 -1.40 -9.12
CA SER A 28 7.60 -0.79 -8.89
C SER A 28 8.73 -1.78 -9.20
N ARG A 29 9.94 -1.26 -9.44
CA ARG A 29 11.14 -2.09 -9.65
C ARG A 29 11.35 -3.10 -8.52
N HIS A 30 11.08 -2.69 -7.28
CA HIS A 30 11.20 -3.55 -6.11
C HIS A 30 10.22 -4.73 -6.15
N ILE A 31 8.95 -4.47 -6.54
CA ILE A 31 7.95 -5.53 -6.70
C ILE A 31 8.38 -6.50 -7.80
N LEU A 32 8.80 -6.01 -8.97
CA LEU A 32 9.25 -6.84 -10.08
C LEU A 32 10.46 -7.71 -9.71
N THR A 33 11.38 -7.18 -8.91
CA THR A 33 12.52 -7.95 -8.38
C THR A 33 12.03 -9.04 -7.43
N CYS A 34 11.11 -8.74 -6.53
CA CYS A 34 10.54 -9.72 -5.62
C CYS A 34 9.85 -10.86 -6.40
N LEU A 35 8.98 -10.53 -7.35
CA LEU A 35 8.27 -11.51 -8.18
C LEU A 35 9.25 -12.40 -8.99
N LYS A 36 10.37 -11.85 -9.46
CA LYS A 36 11.38 -12.61 -10.19
C LYS A 36 12.09 -13.67 -9.35
N HIS A 37 12.22 -13.45 -8.04
CA HIS A 37 12.95 -14.31 -7.12
C HIS A 37 12.05 -15.16 -6.23
N THR A 38 10.75 -15.14 -6.45
CA THR A 38 9.78 -15.96 -5.71
C THR A 38 9.03 -16.85 -6.70
N ASP A 39 9.08 -18.16 -6.48
CA ASP A 39 8.42 -19.13 -7.34
C ASP A 39 6.90 -18.94 -7.33
N ASP A 40 6.24 -19.36 -8.39
CA ASP A 40 4.79 -19.36 -8.56
C ASP A 40 4.10 -18.00 -8.38
N THR A 41 4.84 -16.91 -8.55
CA THR A 41 4.29 -15.55 -8.45
C THR A 41 3.85 -14.95 -9.79
N VAL A 42 4.31 -15.51 -10.91
CA VAL A 42 3.97 -15.06 -12.27
C VAL A 42 3.54 -16.25 -13.10
N LEU A 43 2.25 -16.30 -13.41
CA LEU A 43 1.66 -17.42 -14.16
C LEU A 43 0.95 -16.90 -15.40
N VAL A 44 1.11 -17.60 -16.51
CA VAL A 44 0.31 -17.39 -17.73
C VAL A 44 -0.47 -18.68 -17.98
N ASN A 45 -1.79 -18.57 -18.07
CA ASN A 45 -2.71 -19.68 -18.26
C ASN A 45 -2.50 -20.81 -17.22
N GLY A 46 -2.11 -20.42 -16.00
CA GLY A 46 -1.85 -21.34 -14.88
C GLY A 46 -0.44 -21.96 -14.85
N LEU A 47 0.42 -21.64 -15.81
CA LEU A 47 1.79 -22.13 -15.89
C LEU A 47 2.79 -21.04 -15.48
N GLY A 48 3.78 -21.39 -14.65
CA GLY A 48 4.84 -20.50 -14.24
C GLY A 48 5.70 -20.05 -15.44
N VAL A 49 5.91 -18.74 -15.55
CA VAL A 49 6.70 -18.15 -16.64
C VAL A 49 7.68 -17.11 -16.11
N TYR A 50 8.70 -16.81 -16.92
CA TYR A 50 9.66 -15.75 -16.59
C TYR A 50 9.17 -14.37 -17.05
N MET A 51 9.69 -13.32 -16.43
CA MET A 51 9.35 -11.91 -16.71
C MET A 51 9.62 -11.45 -18.15
N ASN A 52 10.41 -12.19 -18.91
CA ASN A 52 10.69 -11.93 -20.32
C ASN A 52 9.72 -12.63 -21.29
N TYR A 53 8.76 -13.39 -20.77
CA TYR A 53 7.69 -13.97 -21.59
C TYR A 53 6.95 -12.85 -22.32
N VAL A 54 6.68 -13.08 -23.62
CA VAL A 54 5.95 -12.15 -24.49
C VAL A 54 4.49 -12.55 -24.48
N LEU A 55 3.66 -11.69 -23.93
CA LEU A 55 2.22 -11.89 -23.80
C LEU A 55 1.55 -12.07 -25.15
N GLN A 56 0.65 -13.04 -25.24
CA GLN A 56 -0.17 -13.32 -26.44
C GLN A 56 -1.60 -12.81 -26.22
N PRO A 57 -2.38 -12.60 -27.29
CA PRO A 57 -3.81 -12.32 -27.15
C PRO A 57 -4.50 -13.43 -26.36
N ASP A 58 -5.46 -13.08 -25.53
CA ASP A 58 -6.25 -13.97 -24.66
C ASP A 58 -5.46 -14.69 -23.56
N ASP A 59 -4.17 -14.37 -23.35
CA ASP A 59 -3.44 -14.85 -22.21
C ASP A 59 -4.11 -14.37 -20.90
N ARG A 60 -4.19 -15.27 -19.92
CA ARG A 60 -4.59 -14.96 -18.56
C ARG A 60 -3.34 -14.86 -17.69
N LEU A 61 -2.87 -13.63 -17.48
CA LEU A 61 -1.72 -13.35 -16.64
C LEU A 61 -2.17 -13.25 -15.17
N THR A 62 -1.63 -14.11 -14.32
CA THR A 62 -1.87 -14.12 -12.87
C THR A 62 -0.60 -13.70 -12.15
N ILE A 63 -0.73 -12.68 -11.29
CA ILE A 63 0.36 -12.17 -10.45
C ILE A 63 -0.02 -12.38 -8.99
N VAL A 64 0.83 -13.10 -8.28
CA VAL A 64 0.69 -13.33 -6.84
C VAL A 64 1.70 -12.47 -6.10
N ILE A 65 1.23 -11.47 -5.38
CA ILE A 65 2.08 -10.67 -4.47
C ILE A 65 2.26 -11.49 -3.20
N PRO A 66 3.48 -11.94 -2.89
CA PRO A 66 3.72 -12.77 -1.71
C PRO A 66 3.48 -12.00 -0.42
N GLU A 67 3.15 -12.73 0.61
CA GLU A 67 3.01 -12.20 1.96
C GLU A 67 4.34 -11.60 2.44
N GLU A 68 4.24 -10.56 3.24
CA GLU A 68 5.40 -9.88 3.80
C GLU A 68 5.44 -10.10 5.31
N THR A 69 6.66 -10.15 5.82
CA THR A 69 6.89 -10.20 7.26
C THR A 69 6.75 -8.79 7.85
N PRO A 70 5.89 -8.60 8.86
CA PRO A 70 5.78 -7.33 9.57
C PRO A 70 7.11 -6.92 10.21
N SER A 71 7.29 -5.64 10.46
CA SER A 71 8.46 -5.14 11.16
C SER A 71 8.42 -5.57 12.63
N GLU A 72 9.44 -6.26 13.10
CA GLU A 72 9.60 -6.66 14.51
C GLU A 72 9.75 -5.46 15.47
N HIS A 73 10.08 -4.28 14.92
CA HIS A 73 10.27 -3.06 15.70
C HIS A 73 8.96 -2.30 15.98
N ILE A 74 7.83 -2.72 15.41
CA ILE A 74 6.53 -2.11 15.66
C ILE A 74 5.75 -3.01 16.63
N VAL A 75 5.78 -2.65 17.91
CA VAL A 75 5.06 -3.37 18.95
C VAL A 75 3.56 -3.13 18.78
N PRO A 76 2.72 -4.18 18.69
CA PRO A 76 1.26 -4.03 18.64
C PRO A 76 0.71 -3.46 19.95
N VAL A 77 -0.02 -2.35 19.89
CA VAL A 77 -0.64 -1.71 21.06
C VAL A 77 -2.10 -1.37 20.76
N ASN A 78 -3.00 -1.71 21.66
CA ASN A 78 -4.41 -1.38 21.55
C ASN A 78 -4.67 0.11 21.76
N LEU A 79 -4.58 0.88 20.68
CA LEU A 79 -4.91 2.30 20.66
C LEU A 79 -6.10 2.51 19.71
N PRO A 80 -7.15 3.22 20.14
CA PRO A 80 -8.33 3.43 19.32
C PRO A 80 -8.05 4.42 18.18
N PHE A 81 -8.52 4.08 16.99
CA PHE A 81 -8.60 5.00 15.85
C PHE A 81 -9.83 4.68 15.02
N PRO A 82 -10.57 5.69 14.50
CA PRO A 82 -11.72 5.46 13.65
C PRO A 82 -11.30 5.03 12.25
N VAL A 83 -11.81 3.87 11.79
CA VAL A 83 -11.72 3.44 10.39
C VAL A 83 -12.88 4.04 9.62
N VAL A 84 -12.57 4.76 8.54
CA VAL A 84 -13.56 5.42 7.66
C VAL A 84 -13.91 4.52 6.48
N TYR A 85 -12.91 3.81 5.95
CA TYR A 85 -13.06 2.87 4.85
C TYR A 85 -11.97 1.78 4.94
N GLU A 86 -12.31 0.57 4.58
CA GLU A 86 -11.35 -0.53 4.45
C GLU A 86 -11.80 -1.49 3.36
N ASP A 87 -10.87 -1.88 2.49
CA ASP A 87 -11.03 -2.96 1.54
C ASP A 87 -9.78 -3.88 1.57
N GLU A 88 -9.59 -4.69 0.53
CA GLU A 88 -8.45 -5.61 0.43
C GLU A 88 -7.12 -4.89 0.13
N ASP A 89 -7.15 -3.67 -0.38
CA ASP A 89 -5.99 -2.96 -0.90
C ASP A 89 -5.57 -1.76 -0.04
N LEU A 90 -6.52 -1.11 0.62
CA LEU A 90 -6.24 0.07 1.43
C LEU A 90 -7.19 0.20 2.63
N MET A 91 -6.77 1.02 3.59
CA MET A 91 -7.58 1.49 4.71
C MET A 91 -7.48 3.00 4.80
N ILE A 92 -8.61 3.68 5.00
CA ILE A 92 -8.67 5.11 5.33
C ILE A 92 -9.09 5.24 6.77
N ILE A 93 -8.32 6.00 7.54
CA ILE A 93 -8.59 6.26 8.94
C ILE A 93 -8.76 7.76 9.18
N ASN A 94 -9.48 8.12 10.23
CA ASN A 94 -9.52 9.48 10.76
C ASN A 94 -8.59 9.54 11.99
N LYS A 95 -7.36 10.00 11.79
CA LYS A 95 -6.35 10.03 12.84
C LYS A 95 -6.79 10.98 13.97
N PRO A 96 -6.82 10.52 15.24
CA PRO A 96 -7.04 11.40 16.37
C PRO A 96 -5.86 12.34 16.61
N SER A 97 -6.07 13.38 17.43
CA SER A 97 -4.99 14.21 17.99
C SER A 97 -4.12 13.38 18.93
N ASP A 98 -2.93 13.88 19.25
CA ASP A 98 -1.97 13.26 20.17
C ASP A 98 -1.50 11.85 19.76
N MET A 99 -1.51 11.56 18.45
CA MET A 99 -1.07 10.27 17.91
C MET A 99 -0.02 10.48 16.81
N PRO A 100 1.27 10.25 17.08
CA PRO A 100 2.31 10.22 16.04
C PRO A 100 2.05 9.10 15.03
N ILE A 101 2.52 9.26 13.81
CA ILE A 101 2.29 8.27 12.73
C ILE A 101 3.25 7.08 12.84
N HIS A 102 4.53 7.35 13.15
CA HIS A 102 5.58 6.35 13.24
C HIS A 102 6.26 6.38 14.61
N PRO A 103 6.78 5.23 15.09
CA PRO A 103 7.66 5.20 16.22
C PRO A 103 8.86 6.13 16.04
N SER A 104 9.23 6.83 17.08
CA SER A 104 10.38 7.73 17.16
C SER A 104 10.92 7.78 18.58
N ILE A 105 12.04 8.49 18.80
CA ILE A 105 12.58 8.71 20.14
C ILE A 105 11.47 9.32 21.03
N HIS A 106 11.23 8.70 22.18
CA HIS A 106 10.17 9.01 23.14
C HIS A 106 8.72 8.70 22.71
N ASN A 107 8.51 8.06 21.54
CA ASN A 107 7.19 7.65 21.06
C ASN A 107 7.29 6.24 20.45
N TYR A 108 7.54 5.22 21.26
CA TYR A 108 7.76 3.86 20.78
C TYR A 108 6.47 3.04 20.67
N GLU A 109 5.46 3.32 21.52
CA GLU A 109 4.27 2.48 21.68
C GLU A 109 2.94 3.25 21.56
N ASN A 110 3.01 4.56 21.32
CA ASN A 110 1.83 5.44 21.24
C ASN A 110 1.56 5.97 19.83
N THR A 111 1.92 5.21 18.81
CA THR A 111 1.82 5.66 17.41
C THR A 111 0.73 4.94 16.65
N LEU A 112 0.31 5.53 15.52
CA LEU A 112 -0.61 4.89 14.61
C LEU A 112 -0.07 3.55 14.06
N ALA A 113 1.25 3.43 13.89
CA ALA A 113 1.86 2.18 13.46
C ALA A 113 1.62 1.05 14.49
N ASN A 114 1.75 1.35 15.79
CA ASN A 114 1.46 0.40 16.87
C ASN A 114 -0.02 0.01 16.90
N ALA A 115 -0.91 1.00 16.75
CA ALA A 115 -2.35 0.79 16.70
C ALA A 115 -2.77 -0.09 15.50
N ALA A 116 -2.22 0.18 14.31
CA ALA A 116 -2.47 -0.60 13.10
C ALA A 116 -1.93 -2.04 13.24
N ALA A 117 -0.73 -2.22 13.79
CA ALA A 117 -0.17 -3.55 14.03
C ALA A 117 -1.07 -4.38 14.96
N TRP A 118 -1.63 -3.78 16.02
CA TRP A 118 -2.58 -4.45 16.88
C TRP A 118 -3.89 -4.78 16.16
N TYR A 119 -4.46 -3.81 15.43
CA TYR A 119 -5.72 -3.96 14.71
C TYR A 119 -5.69 -5.14 13.72
N PHE A 120 -4.65 -5.22 12.88
CA PHE A 120 -4.49 -6.32 11.91
C PHE A 120 -4.10 -7.63 12.59
N GLY A 121 -3.32 -7.58 13.66
CA GLY A 121 -2.99 -8.75 14.47
C GLY A 121 -4.22 -9.43 15.06
N GLN A 122 -5.23 -8.66 15.53
CA GLN A 122 -6.51 -9.21 16.02
C GLN A 122 -7.31 -9.92 14.92
N LYS A 123 -7.11 -9.54 13.64
CA LYS A 123 -7.71 -10.20 12.48
C LYS A 123 -6.92 -11.41 11.99
N GLY A 124 -5.78 -11.73 12.62
CA GLY A 124 -4.85 -12.76 12.14
C GLY A 124 -4.14 -12.39 10.83
N GLU A 125 -4.08 -11.10 10.51
CA GLU A 125 -3.49 -10.59 9.27
C GLU A 125 -2.06 -10.10 9.50
N ASN A 126 -1.11 -10.62 8.72
CA ASN A 126 0.23 -10.03 8.63
C ASN A 126 0.15 -8.70 7.88
N PHE A 127 0.46 -7.61 8.56
CA PHE A 127 0.36 -6.27 8.01
C PHE A 127 1.70 -5.53 8.11
N VAL A 128 2.21 -5.09 6.97
CA VAL A 128 3.35 -4.19 6.92
C VAL A 128 2.85 -2.76 6.84
N TYR A 129 3.18 -1.95 7.84
CA TYR A 129 2.71 -0.58 7.95
C TYR A 129 3.22 0.31 6.82
N ARG A 130 2.29 0.81 5.98
CA ARG A 130 2.56 1.71 4.84
C ARG A 130 1.59 2.88 4.86
N CYS A 131 2.00 3.97 5.47
CA CYS A 131 1.23 5.20 5.48
C CYS A 131 1.58 6.05 4.26
N ILE A 132 0.60 6.40 3.44
CA ILE A 132 0.79 7.09 2.16
C ILE A 132 0.98 8.60 2.34
N ASN A 133 0.30 9.18 3.33
CA ASN A 133 0.41 10.60 3.66
C ASN A 133 0.68 10.76 5.17
N ARG A 134 1.19 11.91 5.55
CA ARG A 134 1.53 12.21 6.95
C ARG A 134 0.68 13.36 7.46
N LEU A 135 0.35 13.27 8.74
CA LEU A 135 -0.17 14.35 9.57
C LEU A 135 0.72 14.46 10.81
N ASP A 136 0.87 15.65 11.33
CA ASP A 136 1.60 15.86 12.57
C ASP A 136 0.85 15.23 13.76
N ARG A 137 1.52 15.08 14.90
CA ARG A 137 0.98 14.44 16.10
C ARG A 137 -0.41 14.97 16.46
N ASP A 138 -0.55 16.29 16.52
CA ASP A 138 -1.76 16.96 16.99
C ASP A 138 -2.74 17.30 15.86
N THR A 139 -2.35 17.10 14.60
CA THR A 139 -3.23 17.27 13.44
C THR A 139 -4.14 16.06 13.34
N THR A 140 -5.44 16.28 13.31
CA THR A 140 -6.47 15.26 13.06
C THR A 140 -6.80 15.15 11.57
N GLY A 141 -7.41 14.04 11.16
CA GLY A 141 -7.93 13.91 9.80
C GLY A 141 -7.52 12.66 9.06
N LEU A 142 -7.79 12.64 7.76
CA LEU A 142 -7.71 11.43 6.95
C LEU A 142 -6.29 11.02 6.60
N LEU A 143 -6.00 9.75 6.83
CA LEU A 143 -4.78 9.06 6.43
C LEU A 143 -5.11 7.81 5.64
N ILE A 144 -4.26 7.50 4.67
CA ILE A 144 -4.36 6.30 3.83
C ILE A 144 -3.25 5.34 4.23
N LEU A 145 -3.63 4.12 4.59
CA LEU A 145 -2.72 2.98 4.79
C LEU A 145 -2.87 2.01 3.63
N ALA A 146 -1.78 1.64 2.99
CA ALA A 146 -1.80 0.61 1.95
C ALA A 146 -1.60 -0.78 2.56
N LYS A 147 -2.45 -1.75 2.19
CA LYS A 147 -2.46 -3.10 2.77
C LYS A 147 -1.49 -4.06 2.06
N ASN A 148 -1.06 -3.75 0.85
CA ASN A 148 -0.10 -4.54 0.10
C ASN A 148 0.92 -3.67 -0.66
N ARG A 149 1.95 -4.31 -1.23
CA ARG A 149 3.04 -3.60 -1.94
C ARG A 149 2.57 -2.86 -3.17
N LEU A 150 1.62 -3.41 -3.92
CA LEU A 150 1.15 -2.80 -5.17
C LEU A 150 0.31 -1.56 -4.88
N SER A 151 -0.65 -1.66 -3.96
CA SER A 151 -1.43 -0.49 -3.54
C SER A 151 -0.53 0.60 -2.95
N GLY A 152 0.50 0.22 -2.16
CA GLY A 152 1.51 1.15 -1.66
C GLY A 152 2.26 1.88 -2.77
N ALA A 153 2.70 1.17 -3.80
CA ALA A 153 3.41 1.77 -4.94
C ALA A 153 2.50 2.70 -5.76
N LEU A 154 1.27 2.26 -6.05
CA LEU A 154 0.29 3.03 -6.81
C LEU A 154 -0.12 4.31 -6.07
N LEU A 155 -0.51 4.19 -4.80
CA LEU A 155 -0.94 5.33 -3.99
C LEU A 155 0.19 6.32 -3.73
N SER A 156 1.43 5.84 -3.52
CA SER A 156 2.61 6.70 -3.38
C SER A 156 2.88 7.49 -4.66
N ARG A 157 2.76 6.84 -5.84
CA ARG A 157 2.87 7.52 -7.14
C ARG A 157 1.76 8.55 -7.32
N MET A 158 0.50 8.20 -7.04
CA MET A 158 -0.62 9.15 -7.12
C MET A 158 -0.42 10.35 -6.20
N SER A 159 0.13 10.13 -5.01
CA SER A 159 0.47 11.21 -4.08
C SER A 159 1.57 12.13 -4.62
N ALA A 160 2.63 11.55 -5.20
CA ALA A 160 3.73 12.30 -5.82
C ALA A 160 3.27 13.11 -7.05
N GLU A 161 2.38 12.54 -7.85
CA GLU A 161 1.75 13.18 -9.01
C GLU A 161 0.64 14.18 -8.63
N ARG A 162 0.42 14.42 -7.33
CA ARG A 162 -0.64 15.28 -6.79
C ARG A 162 -2.06 14.88 -7.23
N LYS A 163 -2.30 13.61 -7.52
CA LYS A 163 -3.64 13.06 -7.82
C LYS A 163 -4.47 12.80 -6.55
N ILE A 164 -3.80 12.73 -5.40
CA ILE A 164 -4.45 12.71 -4.07
C ILE A 164 -4.44 14.14 -3.55
N HIS A 165 -5.62 14.79 -3.56
CA HIS A 165 -5.79 16.16 -3.09
C HIS A 165 -5.99 16.18 -1.57
N ARG A 166 -5.27 17.08 -0.90
CA ARG A 166 -5.38 17.28 0.54
C ARG A 166 -5.98 18.65 0.83
N GLN A 167 -6.99 18.69 1.67
CA GLN A 167 -7.61 19.90 2.16
C GLN A 167 -7.50 19.94 3.68
N TYR A 168 -7.29 21.13 4.22
CA TYR A 168 -7.15 21.35 5.66
C TYR A 168 -8.07 22.48 6.09
N LEU A 169 -8.66 22.33 7.28
CA LEU A 169 -9.33 23.41 7.99
C LEU A 169 -8.45 23.80 9.17
N ALA A 170 -8.14 25.10 9.28
CA ALA A 170 -7.33 25.64 10.36
C ALA A 170 -8.00 26.89 10.95
N ILE A 171 -7.81 27.07 12.25
CA ILE A 171 -8.16 28.32 12.96
C ILE A 171 -6.85 29.10 13.10
N ALA A 172 -6.85 30.32 12.58
CA ALA A 172 -5.71 31.21 12.71
C ALA A 172 -6.07 32.41 13.59
N THR A 173 -5.10 32.91 14.33
CA THR A 173 -5.23 34.14 15.14
C THR A 173 -4.41 35.27 14.51
N GLY A 174 -4.93 36.50 14.56
CA GLY A 174 -4.27 37.69 13.96
C GLY A 174 -4.87 38.08 12.61
N GLU A 175 -4.24 39.04 11.95
CA GLU A 175 -4.62 39.49 10.61
C GLU A 175 -4.06 38.54 9.55
N ILE A 176 -4.95 37.97 8.73
CA ILE A 176 -4.56 37.11 7.61
C ILE A 176 -4.39 37.99 6.38
N PRO A 177 -3.18 38.08 5.78
CA PRO A 177 -2.99 38.82 4.53
C PRO A 177 -3.89 38.23 3.42
N LYS A 178 -4.46 39.11 2.59
CA LYS A 178 -5.27 38.73 1.43
C LYS A 178 -4.40 38.16 0.31
#